data_a210621175fbec1393440be560570e11
#
_entry.id   a210621175fbec1393440be560570e11
#
_cell.length_a   1.000
_cell.length_b   1.000
_cell.length_c   1.000
_cell.angle_alpha   90.00
_cell.angle_beta   90.00
_cell.angle_gamma   90.00
#
_symmetry.space_group_name_H-M   'P 1'
#
loop_
_entity.id
_entity.type
_entity.pdbx_description
1 polymer ?
#
loop_
_entity_poly.entity_id
_entity_poly.type
_entity_poly.pdbx_seq_one_letter_code
_entity_poly.pdbx_strand_id
1 'polypeptide(L)'
;MESQLYLVTKFGPEIEEKGLGCVAQKKIKRGTLILREKPCLLQNINTTGNNDYFDDIFTAYEEMDSDLKDRFFELANFYDHIEESNVYHIGRRDVYLTYLEENPKPYPEGVALKVLQIVDTNGFHNGVCLEMSRFNHSCVSNAEYFWNEDVNARDVRAIKYVFQYDLCFLP
;
A
#
# COMPACT_ATOMS: atom_id res chain seq x y z
N MET A 1 -22.89 3.84 -1.67
CA MET A 1 -22.65 2.74 -2.65
C MET A 1 -21.88 1.67 -1.90
N GLU A 2 -22.45 0.48 -1.76
CA GLU A 2 -21.74 -0.63 -1.11
C GLU A 2 -20.51 -1.00 -1.93
N SER A 3 -19.38 -1.16 -1.27
CA SER A 3 -18.17 -1.69 -1.88
C SER A 3 -18.48 -3.04 -2.51
N GLN A 4 -18.12 -3.23 -3.78
CA GLN A 4 -18.30 -4.51 -4.48
C GLN A 4 -17.10 -5.46 -4.25
N LEU A 5 -16.16 -5.00 -3.44
CA LEU A 5 -14.97 -5.74 -3.09
C LEU A 5 -15.14 -6.41 -1.73
N TYR A 6 -14.77 -7.67 -1.66
CA TYR A 6 -14.62 -8.38 -0.41
C TYR A 6 -13.18 -8.84 -0.27
N LEU A 7 -12.54 -8.43 0.80
CA LEU A 7 -11.22 -8.92 1.15
C LEU A 7 -11.36 -10.37 1.61
N VAL A 8 -10.68 -11.28 0.95
CA VAL A 8 -10.59 -12.67 1.38
C VAL A 8 -9.23 -12.88 2.04
N THR A 9 -9.26 -13.28 3.30
CA THR A 9 -8.08 -13.45 4.15
C THR A 9 -7.39 -14.81 4.00
N LYS A 10 -7.96 -15.75 3.20
CA LYS A 10 -7.35 -17.05 2.93
C LYS A 10 -7.58 -17.46 1.49
N PHE A 11 -6.49 -17.76 0.84
CA PHE A 11 -6.46 -18.39 -0.47
C PHE A 11 -6.15 -19.89 -0.32
N GLY A 12 -6.49 -20.70 -1.33
CA GLY A 12 -6.09 -22.08 -1.40
C GLY A 12 -4.56 -22.27 -1.48
N PRO A 13 -4.06 -23.51 -1.39
CA PRO A 13 -2.62 -23.80 -1.24
C PRO A 13 -1.72 -23.17 -2.32
N GLU A 14 -2.22 -22.91 -3.52
CA GLU A 14 -1.44 -22.24 -4.58
C GLU A 14 -1.30 -20.73 -4.38
N ILE A 15 -2.04 -20.14 -3.46
CA ILE A 15 -2.08 -18.69 -3.20
C ILE A 15 -1.53 -18.37 -1.81
N GLU A 16 -1.31 -19.35 -0.97
CA GLU A 16 -0.71 -19.17 0.37
C GLU A 16 0.63 -18.45 0.32
N GLU A 17 1.40 -18.62 -0.76
CA GLU A 17 2.67 -17.92 -0.97
C GLU A 17 2.53 -16.44 -1.34
N LYS A 18 1.32 -15.99 -1.73
CA LYS A 18 1.07 -14.60 -2.17
C LYS A 18 0.44 -13.71 -1.09
N GLY A 19 0.16 -14.26 0.09
CA GLY A 19 -0.45 -13.54 1.19
C GLY A 19 -1.91 -13.14 0.93
N LEU A 20 -2.31 -11.96 1.41
CA LEU A 20 -3.67 -11.43 1.24
C LEU A 20 -3.87 -10.89 -0.18
N GLY A 21 -5.09 -10.97 -0.68
CA GLY A 21 -5.44 -10.42 -1.98
C GLY A 21 -6.92 -10.10 -2.10
N CYS A 22 -7.30 -9.51 -3.21
CA CYS A 22 -8.67 -9.11 -3.50
C CYS A 22 -9.33 -10.08 -4.47
N VAL A 23 -10.48 -10.63 -4.09
CA VAL A 23 -11.24 -11.60 -4.89
C VAL A 23 -12.62 -11.04 -5.24
N ALA A 24 -13.01 -11.17 -6.49
CA ALA A 24 -14.34 -10.76 -6.94
C ALA A 24 -15.42 -11.69 -6.38
N GLN A 25 -16.33 -11.17 -5.56
CA GLN A 25 -17.48 -11.93 -5.03
C GLN A 25 -18.59 -12.18 -6.06
N LYS A 26 -18.59 -11.41 -7.13
CA LYS A 26 -19.54 -11.52 -8.25
C LYS A 26 -18.85 -11.09 -9.54
N LYS A 27 -19.52 -11.36 -10.67
CA LYS A 27 -19.05 -10.88 -11.97
C LYS A 27 -18.97 -9.35 -12.01
N ILE A 28 -17.81 -8.81 -12.42
CA ILE A 28 -17.56 -7.39 -12.53
C ILE A 28 -17.37 -7.02 -14.00
N LYS A 29 -18.18 -6.08 -14.48
CA LYS A 29 -18.07 -5.60 -15.86
C LYS A 29 -16.91 -4.59 -15.98
N ARG A 30 -16.31 -4.52 -17.15
CA ARG A 30 -15.34 -3.46 -17.48
C ARG A 30 -15.92 -2.07 -17.18
N GLY A 31 -15.12 -1.18 -16.60
CA GLY A 31 -15.48 0.18 -16.20
C GLY A 31 -16.16 0.28 -14.82
N THR A 32 -16.53 -0.86 -14.21
CA THR A 32 -17.12 -0.85 -12.87
C THR A 32 -16.12 -0.34 -11.83
N LEU A 33 -16.56 0.59 -10.97
CA LEU A 33 -15.81 0.99 -9.79
C LEU A 33 -15.80 -0.18 -8.79
N ILE A 34 -14.61 -0.67 -8.47
CA ILE A 34 -14.37 -1.77 -7.53
C ILE A 34 -14.18 -1.21 -6.12
N LEU A 35 -13.30 -0.24 -6.00
CA LEU A 35 -12.91 0.38 -4.74
C LEU A 35 -12.76 1.89 -4.94
N ARG A 36 -13.16 2.65 -3.94
CA ARG A 36 -12.77 4.06 -3.77
C ARG A 36 -12.22 4.23 -2.38
N GLU A 37 -10.99 4.70 -2.27
CA GLU A 37 -10.31 4.83 -0.99
C GLU A 37 -9.51 6.13 -0.92
N LYS A 38 -9.63 6.82 0.21
CA LYS A 38 -8.71 7.91 0.55
C LYS A 38 -7.44 7.30 1.13
N PRO A 39 -6.25 7.75 0.69
CA PRO A 39 -5.01 7.32 1.32
C PRO A 39 -5.03 7.54 2.83
N CYS A 40 -4.59 6.56 3.58
CA CYS A 40 -4.38 6.71 5.03
C CYS A 40 -3.12 7.53 5.34
N LEU A 41 -2.18 7.55 4.39
CA LEU A 41 -0.99 8.36 4.41
C LEU A 41 -0.86 9.02 3.04
N LEU A 42 -0.89 10.34 2.99
CA LEU A 42 -0.74 11.12 1.77
C LEU A 42 0.57 11.90 1.85
N GLN A 43 1.41 11.75 0.83
CA GLN A 43 2.68 12.45 0.72
C GLN A 43 2.50 13.71 -0.14
N ASN A 44 3.19 14.77 0.21
CA ASN A 44 3.25 15.95 -0.63
C ASN A 44 4.24 15.72 -1.79
N ILE A 45 3.72 15.57 -3.00
CA ILE A 45 4.54 15.34 -4.21
C ILE A 45 5.40 16.54 -4.63
N ASN A 46 5.22 17.68 -4.01
CA ASN A 46 5.97 18.91 -4.32
C ASN A 46 7.25 19.06 -3.46
N THR A 47 7.55 18.09 -2.60
CA THR A 47 8.79 18.09 -1.81
C THR A 47 9.99 17.85 -2.71
N THR A 48 11.01 18.70 -2.60
CA THR A 48 12.19 18.73 -3.48
C THR A 48 13.42 18.07 -2.87
N GLY A 49 13.37 17.70 -1.58
CA GLY A 49 14.46 17.08 -0.83
C GLY A 49 14.11 15.70 -0.29
N ASN A 50 15.11 14.80 -0.15
CA ASN A 50 14.89 13.49 0.44
C ASN A 50 14.41 13.59 1.90
N ASN A 51 14.92 14.55 2.67
CA ASN A 51 14.53 14.74 4.06
C ASN A 51 13.08 15.22 4.18
N ASP A 52 12.66 16.17 3.32
CA ASP A 52 11.27 16.65 3.28
C ASP A 52 10.29 15.51 3.01
N TYR A 53 10.68 14.56 2.15
CA TYR A 53 9.88 13.38 1.84
C TYR A 53 9.65 12.49 3.07
N PHE A 54 10.70 12.23 3.86
CA PHE A 54 10.58 11.42 5.06
C PHE A 54 9.82 12.15 6.17
N ASP A 55 10.02 13.47 6.31
CA ASP A 55 9.30 14.28 7.29
C ASP A 55 7.80 14.33 6.99
N ASP A 56 7.39 14.41 5.73
CA ASP A 56 5.99 14.32 5.31
C ASP A 56 5.38 12.95 5.69
N ILE A 57 6.12 11.86 5.52
CA ILE A 57 5.67 10.52 5.93
C ILE A 57 5.38 10.50 7.43
N PHE A 58 6.32 10.99 8.24
CA PHE A 58 6.15 10.98 9.69
C PHE A 58 5.06 11.92 10.16
N THR A 59 4.91 13.09 9.54
CA THR A 59 3.81 14.02 9.81
C THR A 59 2.46 13.33 9.56
N ALA A 60 2.30 12.71 8.40
CA ALA A 60 1.07 12.00 8.06
C ALA A 60 0.82 10.77 8.98
N TYR A 61 1.88 10.05 9.37
CA TYR A 61 1.78 8.95 10.32
C TYR A 61 1.36 9.42 11.72
N GLU A 62 1.88 10.54 12.19
CA GLU A 62 1.55 11.10 13.51
C GLU A 62 0.09 11.57 13.59
N GLU A 63 -0.48 12.05 12.48
CA GLU A 63 -1.88 12.45 12.36
C GLU A 63 -2.87 11.28 12.38
N MET A 64 -2.41 10.03 12.17
CA MET A 64 -3.26 8.85 12.26
C MET A 64 -3.71 8.61 13.70
N ASP A 65 -4.98 8.24 13.87
CA ASP A 65 -5.46 7.71 15.14
C ASP A 65 -4.90 6.29 15.42
N SER A 66 -5.15 5.76 16.62
CA SER A 66 -4.61 4.46 17.02
C SER A 66 -5.12 3.30 16.16
N ASP A 67 -6.42 3.30 15.82
CA ASP A 67 -7.03 2.24 15.01
C ASP A 67 -6.42 2.23 13.58
N LEU A 68 -6.21 3.41 13.01
CA LEU A 68 -5.58 3.55 11.71
C LEU A 68 -4.11 3.11 11.73
N LYS A 69 -3.37 3.43 12.81
CA LYS A 69 -1.99 2.96 12.99
C LYS A 69 -1.92 1.44 13.12
N ASP A 70 -2.83 0.83 13.87
CA ASP A 70 -2.87 -0.63 14.00
C ASP A 70 -3.10 -1.30 12.64
N ARG A 71 -4.07 -0.82 11.85
CA ARG A 71 -4.33 -1.31 10.50
C ARG A 71 -3.19 -1.05 9.53
N PHE A 72 -2.49 0.08 9.65
CA PHE A 72 -1.32 0.40 8.86
C PHE A 72 -0.19 -0.61 9.12
N PHE A 73 0.04 -1.01 10.38
CA PHE A 73 1.06 -2.00 10.74
C PHE A 73 0.69 -3.44 10.34
N GLU A 74 -0.56 -3.71 9.95
CA GLU A 74 -0.97 -4.98 9.34
C GLU A 74 -0.62 -5.09 7.85
N LEU A 75 -0.20 -3.99 7.21
CA LEU A 75 0.22 -4.01 5.82
C LEU A 75 1.49 -4.84 5.66
N ALA A 76 1.64 -5.42 4.46
CA ALA A 76 2.83 -6.17 4.13
C ALA A 76 4.09 -5.32 4.30
N ASN A 77 5.12 -5.91 4.89
CA ASN A 77 6.44 -5.32 4.96
C ASN A 77 7.42 -6.26 4.24
N PHE A 78 7.81 -5.89 3.05
CA PHE A 78 8.73 -6.70 2.25
C PHE A 78 10.07 -6.91 2.97
N TYR A 79 10.50 -5.95 3.79
CA TYR A 79 11.76 -6.00 4.54
C TYR A 79 11.79 -7.08 5.63
N ASP A 80 10.65 -7.62 6.06
CA ASP A 80 10.61 -8.75 7.01
C ASP A 80 11.06 -10.07 6.38
N HIS A 81 11.17 -10.14 5.03
CA HIS A 81 11.47 -11.34 4.25
C HIS A 81 12.68 -11.19 3.31
N ILE A 82 13.46 -10.11 3.46
CA ILE A 82 14.61 -9.85 2.60
C ILE A 82 15.75 -10.78 2.96
N GLU A 83 16.22 -11.54 1.96
CA GLU A 83 17.50 -12.22 2.05
C GLU A 83 18.65 -11.20 2.08
N GLU A 84 19.71 -11.49 2.85
CA GLU A 84 20.91 -10.64 2.98
C GLU A 84 21.62 -10.37 1.64
N SER A 85 21.28 -11.10 0.58
CA SER A 85 21.80 -10.92 -0.78
C SER A 85 21.12 -9.80 -1.58
N ASN A 86 20.01 -9.24 -1.12
CA ASN A 86 19.28 -8.21 -1.86
C ASN A 86 19.86 -6.80 -1.63
N VAL A 87 20.91 -6.48 -2.39
CA VAL A 87 21.68 -5.23 -2.29
C VAL A 87 20.82 -3.97 -2.41
N TYR A 88 19.76 -3.98 -3.23
CA TYR A 88 18.89 -2.83 -3.43
C TYR A 88 18.14 -2.46 -2.15
N HIS A 89 17.51 -3.43 -1.52
CA HIS A 89 16.73 -3.19 -0.30
C HIS A 89 17.61 -2.92 0.93
N ILE A 90 18.80 -3.52 0.98
CA ILE A 90 19.81 -3.20 2.00
C ILE A 90 20.19 -1.73 1.88
N GLY A 91 20.54 -1.26 0.68
CA GLY A 91 20.90 0.14 0.45
C GLY A 91 19.78 1.12 0.81
N ARG A 92 18.52 0.78 0.53
CA ARG A 92 17.39 1.61 0.96
C ARG A 92 17.22 1.63 2.47
N ARG A 93 17.38 0.49 3.13
CA ARG A 93 17.34 0.41 4.59
C ARG A 93 18.43 1.27 5.23
N ASP A 94 19.63 1.28 4.69
CA ASP A 94 20.74 2.11 5.18
C ASP A 94 20.41 3.60 5.05
N VAL A 95 19.76 4.02 3.96
CA VAL A 95 19.27 5.41 3.82
C VAL A 95 18.25 5.76 4.91
N TYR A 96 17.33 4.84 5.25
CA TYR A 96 16.36 5.08 6.32
C TYR A 96 17.03 5.19 7.69
N LEU A 97 17.99 4.32 7.98
CA LEU A 97 18.73 4.35 9.25
C LEU A 97 19.55 5.65 9.38
N THR A 98 20.25 6.05 8.32
CA THR A 98 20.99 7.32 8.30
C THR A 98 20.06 8.51 8.56
N TYR A 99 18.89 8.55 7.90
CA TYR A 99 17.93 9.61 8.13
C TYR A 99 17.44 9.64 9.59
N LEU A 100 17.13 8.46 10.17
CA LEU A 100 16.64 8.37 11.55
C LEU A 100 17.69 8.70 12.61
N GLU A 101 18.97 8.41 12.36
CA GLU A 101 20.07 8.84 13.19
C GLU A 101 20.20 10.38 13.24
N GLU A 102 20.03 11.03 12.08
CA GLU A 102 20.09 12.48 11.96
C GLU A 102 18.80 13.18 12.45
N ASN A 103 17.66 12.49 12.37
CA ASN A 103 16.32 13.02 12.66
C ASN A 103 15.55 12.09 13.60
N PRO A 104 15.95 11.98 14.90
CA PRO A 104 15.33 11.07 15.84
C PRO A 104 13.85 11.38 16.06
N LYS A 105 13.02 10.35 16.07
CA LYS A 105 11.56 10.45 16.23
C LYS A 105 11.14 10.17 17.69
N PRO A 106 9.95 10.64 18.14
CA PRO A 106 9.51 10.51 19.53
C PRO A 106 9.03 9.09 19.90
N TYR A 107 9.38 8.07 19.11
CA TYR A 107 9.04 6.67 19.32
C TYR A 107 10.25 5.77 19.00
N PRO A 108 10.23 4.47 19.39
CA PRO A 108 11.36 3.58 19.18
C PRO A 108 11.83 3.54 17.72
N GLU A 109 13.15 3.53 17.49
CA GLU A 109 13.76 3.48 16.15
C GLU A 109 13.19 2.35 15.28
N GLY A 110 12.96 1.17 15.86
CA GLY A 110 12.36 0.05 15.15
C GLY A 110 10.94 0.33 14.64
N VAL A 111 10.16 1.17 15.34
CA VAL A 111 8.84 1.63 14.87
C VAL A 111 9.00 2.62 13.73
N ALA A 112 9.92 3.58 13.86
CA ALA A 112 10.20 4.56 12.82
C ALA A 112 10.68 3.89 11.52
N LEU A 113 11.62 2.97 11.63
CA LEU A 113 12.12 2.20 10.50
C LEU A 113 10.99 1.41 9.81
N LYS A 114 10.12 0.75 10.60
CA LYS A 114 9.00 -0.03 10.06
C LYS A 114 8.00 0.86 9.31
N VAL A 115 7.74 2.08 9.76
CA VAL A 115 6.88 3.04 9.05
C VAL A 115 7.42 3.31 7.65
N LEU A 116 8.72 3.64 7.51
CA LEU A 116 9.34 3.88 6.21
C LEU A 116 9.29 2.65 5.30
N GLN A 117 9.56 1.47 5.85
CA GLN A 117 9.53 0.20 5.13
C GLN A 117 8.13 -0.15 4.61
N ILE A 118 7.08 0.05 5.42
CA ILE A 118 5.70 -0.17 5.01
C ILE A 118 5.30 0.80 3.90
N VAL A 119 5.70 2.07 4.00
CA VAL A 119 5.46 3.06 2.94
C VAL A 119 6.15 2.67 1.64
N ASP A 120 7.40 2.22 1.70
CA ASP A 120 8.15 1.77 0.53
C ASP A 120 7.53 0.52 -0.12
N THR A 121 6.98 -0.38 0.69
CA THR A 121 6.35 -1.62 0.22
C THR A 121 4.97 -1.39 -0.40
N ASN A 122 4.16 -0.48 0.17
CA ASN A 122 2.74 -0.32 -0.13
C ASN A 122 2.39 1.02 -0.78
N GLY A 123 3.38 1.85 -1.06
CA GLY A 123 3.18 3.18 -1.62
C GLY A 123 2.70 3.16 -3.06
N PHE A 124 1.62 3.88 -3.33
CA PHE A 124 1.10 4.14 -4.67
C PHE A 124 1.34 5.60 -5.02
N HIS A 125 2.32 5.87 -5.85
CA HIS A 125 2.70 7.21 -6.30
C HIS A 125 2.94 8.19 -5.14
N ASN A 126 1.89 8.74 -4.54
CA ASN A 126 1.97 9.77 -3.51
C ASN A 126 1.25 9.39 -2.21
N GLY A 127 1.04 8.11 -1.92
CA GLY A 127 0.41 7.73 -0.66
C GLY A 127 0.17 6.25 -0.49
N VAL A 128 -0.25 5.87 0.71
CA VAL A 128 -0.59 4.50 1.09
C VAL A 128 -2.09 4.39 1.29
N CYS A 129 -2.68 3.36 0.69
CA CYS A 129 -4.09 3.00 0.83
C CYS A 129 -4.19 1.60 1.46
N LEU A 130 -4.95 1.44 2.55
CA LEU A 130 -5.02 0.19 3.29
C LEU A 130 -5.61 -0.97 2.48
N GLU A 131 -6.76 -0.71 1.84
CA GLU A 131 -7.46 -1.74 1.07
C GLU A 131 -6.85 -1.93 -0.32
N MET A 132 -6.41 -0.85 -0.98
CA MET A 132 -5.77 -0.93 -2.29
C MET A 132 -4.44 -1.68 -2.22
N SER A 133 -3.70 -1.58 -1.12
CA SER A 133 -2.45 -2.33 -0.90
C SER A 133 -2.66 -3.85 -0.80
N ARG A 134 -3.91 -4.31 -0.67
CA ARG A 134 -4.25 -5.75 -0.69
C ARG A 134 -4.41 -6.31 -2.11
N PHE A 135 -4.38 -5.48 -3.14
CA PHE A 135 -4.38 -5.98 -4.52
C PHE A 135 -2.99 -6.48 -4.90
N ASN A 136 -2.92 -7.70 -5.39
CA ASN A 136 -1.67 -8.24 -5.91
C ASN A 136 -1.32 -7.62 -7.27
N HIS A 137 -0.03 -7.56 -7.57
CA HIS A 137 0.47 -7.11 -8.86
C HIS A 137 0.30 -8.18 -9.94
N SER A 138 -0.03 -7.74 -11.17
CA SER A 138 0.11 -8.53 -12.38
C SER A 138 0.43 -7.64 -13.58
N CYS A 139 1.46 -8.00 -14.36
CA CYS A 139 1.76 -7.34 -15.63
C CYS A 139 0.61 -7.48 -16.66
N VAL A 140 -0.37 -8.36 -16.40
CA VAL A 140 -1.60 -8.53 -17.19
C VAL A 140 -2.80 -8.27 -16.28
N SER A 141 -2.84 -7.07 -15.71
CA SER A 141 -3.87 -6.64 -14.78
C SER A 141 -5.29 -6.72 -15.36
N ASN A 142 -6.27 -6.86 -14.48
CA ASN A 142 -7.71 -6.81 -14.81
C ASN A 142 -8.41 -5.61 -14.15
N ALA A 143 -7.70 -4.88 -13.32
CA ALA A 143 -8.10 -3.61 -12.74
C ALA A 143 -7.00 -2.58 -12.87
N GLU A 144 -7.35 -1.31 -12.75
CA GLU A 144 -6.43 -0.18 -12.80
C GLU A 144 -6.86 0.85 -11.75
N TYR A 145 -5.91 1.61 -11.21
CA TYR A 145 -6.18 2.67 -10.27
C TYR A 145 -5.81 4.04 -10.84
N PHE A 146 -6.52 5.08 -10.40
CA PHE A 146 -6.25 6.46 -10.75
C PHE A 146 -6.70 7.41 -9.63
N TRP A 147 -6.12 8.58 -9.62
CA TRP A 147 -6.50 9.62 -8.70
C TRP A 147 -7.78 10.31 -9.16
N ASN A 148 -8.75 10.45 -8.27
CA ASN A 148 -9.99 11.15 -8.51
C ASN A 148 -9.97 12.47 -7.73
N GLU A 149 -9.70 13.57 -8.43
CA GLU A 149 -9.56 14.90 -7.84
C GLU A 149 -10.87 15.41 -7.22
N ASP A 150 -12.02 15.05 -7.78
CA ASP A 150 -13.32 15.53 -7.30
C ASP A 150 -13.62 15.10 -5.86
N VAL A 151 -13.07 13.97 -5.43
CA VAL A 151 -13.33 13.38 -4.11
C VAL A 151 -12.06 13.15 -3.30
N ASN A 152 -10.91 13.53 -3.84
CA ASN A 152 -9.61 13.41 -3.20
C ASN A 152 -9.33 11.96 -2.76
N ALA A 153 -9.51 11.01 -3.66
CA ALA A 153 -9.43 9.57 -3.39
C ALA A 153 -8.87 8.81 -4.59
N ARG A 154 -8.43 7.58 -4.35
CA ARG A 154 -8.09 6.64 -5.41
C ARG A 154 -9.30 5.82 -5.79
N ASP A 155 -9.57 5.76 -7.08
CA ASP A 155 -10.56 4.87 -7.68
C ASP A 155 -9.84 3.67 -8.29
N VAL A 156 -10.28 2.47 -7.96
CA VAL A 156 -9.90 1.22 -8.65
C VAL A 156 -11.05 0.78 -9.52
N ARG A 157 -10.81 0.59 -10.82
CA ARG A 157 -11.83 0.15 -11.79
C ARG A 157 -11.40 -1.09 -12.55
N ALA A 158 -12.36 -1.93 -12.85
CA ALA A 158 -12.14 -3.07 -13.74
C ALA A 158 -11.82 -2.58 -15.16
N ILE A 159 -10.70 -3.00 -15.74
CA ILE A 159 -10.32 -2.73 -17.14
C ILE A 159 -10.66 -3.89 -18.06
N LYS A 160 -10.99 -5.04 -17.49
CA LYS A 160 -11.49 -6.24 -18.17
C LYS A 160 -12.74 -6.74 -17.45
N TYR A 161 -13.38 -7.73 -18.04
CA TYR A 161 -14.41 -8.50 -17.35
C TYR A 161 -13.73 -9.42 -16.31
N VAL A 162 -14.19 -9.36 -15.07
CA VAL A 162 -13.66 -10.19 -13.97
C VAL A 162 -14.76 -11.18 -13.58
N PHE A 163 -14.45 -12.47 -13.56
CA PHE A 163 -15.40 -13.48 -13.17
C PHE A 163 -15.49 -13.58 -11.64
N GLN A 164 -16.56 -14.16 -11.15
CA GLN A 164 -16.69 -14.46 -9.74
C GLN A 164 -15.57 -15.41 -9.30
N TYR A 165 -14.97 -15.11 -8.17
CA TYR A 165 -13.79 -15.79 -7.57
C TYR A 165 -12.46 -15.56 -8.29
N ASP A 166 -12.42 -14.77 -9.36
CA ASP A 166 -11.14 -14.34 -9.90
C ASP A 166 -10.46 -13.33 -8.95
N LEU A 167 -9.12 -13.39 -8.92
CA LEU A 167 -8.31 -12.36 -8.28
C LEU A 167 -8.41 -11.04 -9.06
N CYS A 168 -8.48 -9.94 -8.32
CA CYS A 168 -8.33 -8.60 -8.86
C CYS A 168 -6.85 -8.19 -8.74
N PHE A 169 -6.24 -7.84 -9.85
CA PHE A 169 -4.85 -7.46 -9.95
C PHE A 169 -4.71 -6.01 -10.43
N LEU A 170 -3.75 -5.29 -9.83
CA LEU A 170 -3.28 -3.98 -10.28
C LEU A 170 -1.99 -4.11 -11.11
N PRO A 171 -1.68 -3.09 -11.96
CA PRO A 171 -0.45 -3.05 -12.74
C PRO A 171 0.78 -2.80 -11.89
#